data_2e0598a277f9449b97c518ebc1beacdb
#
_entry.id   2e0598a277f9449b97c518ebc1beacdb
#
_cell.length_a   1.000
_cell.length_b   1.000
_cell.length_c   1.000
_cell.angle_alpha   90.00
_cell.angle_beta   90.00
_cell.angle_gamma   90.00
#
_symmetry.space_group_name_H-M   'P 1'
#
loop_
_entity.id
_entity.type
_entity.pdbx_description
1 polymer ?
#
loop_
_entity_poly.entity_id
_entity_poly.type
_entity_poly.pdbx_seq_one_letter_code
_entity_poly.pdbx_strand_id
1 'polypeptide(L)'
;MSVGVYNETYFKNRPEEKLRDGVLYGVVLVNKTTFERECIKVGIASGKDWRHVIKRARGFKGYDLRIQRTYHGSLYEVFCIEQMLHRKFQSDRFQPEHKFGGHTECFNINSKILDEFKIIKQATDPRHNQW
;
A
#
# COMPACT_ATOMS: atom_id res chain seq x y z
N MET A 1 -3.61 11.12 -14.57
CA MET A 1 -3.78 11.18 -13.12
C MET A 1 -3.92 9.77 -12.58
N SER A 2 -3.08 9.42 -11.66
CA SER A 2 -3.06 8.06 -11.12
C SER A 2 -3.85 7.97 -9.83
N VAL A 3 -5.08 8.37 -9.87
CA VAL A 3 -5.97 8.20 -8.74
C VAL A 3 -6.36 6.73 -8.70
N GLY A 4 -6.19 6.11 -7.56
CA GLY A 4 -6.68 4.76 -7.37
C GLY A 4 -8.18 4.70 -7.56
N VAL A 5 -8.67 3.49 -7.83
CA VAL A 5 -10.11 3.28 -7.99
C VAL A 5 -10.86 3.66 -6.71
N TYR A 6 -10.22 3.47 -5.54
CA TYR A 6 -10.87 3.65 -4.26
C TYR A 6 -10.68 5.08 -3.74
N ASN A 7 -11.79 5.70 -3.35
CA ASN A 7 -11.83 7.01 -2.70
C ASN A 7 -13.12 7.09 -1.88
N GLU A 8 -13.29 8.18 -1.12
CA GLU A 8 -14.48 8.34 -0.27
C GLU A 8 -15.78 8.27 -1.08
N THR A 9 -15.79 8.88 -2.27
CA THR A 9 -16.97 8.87 -3.14
C THR A 9 -17.32 7.45 -3.57
N TYR A 10 -16.31 6.64 -3.92
CA TYR A 10 -16.50 5.24 -4.28
C TYR A 10 -17.24 4.50 -3.17
N PHE A 11 -16.77 4.62 -1.92
CA PHE A 11 -17.35 3.91 -0.80
C PHE A 11 -18.70 4.48 -0.37
N LYS A 12 -18.90 5.79 -0.52
CA LYS A 12 -20.18 6.42 -0.26
C LYS A 12 -21.27 5.87 -1.18
N ASN A 13 -20.93 5.69 -2.45
CA ASN A 13 -21.86 5.20 -3.46
C ASN A 13 -22.01 3.69 -3.45
N ARG A 14 -21.08 2.98 -2.81
CA ARG A 14 -21.06 1.51 -2.75
C ARG A 14 -20.75 1.04 -1.33
N PRO A 15 -21.67 1.29 -0.37
CA PRO A 15 -21.41 0.95 1.04
C PRO A 15 -21.13 -0.53 1.28
N GLU A 16 -21.66 -1.41 0.44
CA GLU A 16 -21.40 -2.84 0.53
C GLU A 16 -19.95 -3.20 0.27
N GLU A 17 -19.23 -2.36 -0.48
CA GLU A 17 -17.81 -2.58 -0.79
C GLU A 17 -16.91 -2.35 0.42
N LYS A 18 -17.40 -1.61 1.42
CA LYS A 18 -16.61 -1.34 2.64
C LYS A 18 -16.22 -2.61 3.38
N LEU A 19 -17.07 -3.63 3.32
CA LEU A 19 -16.89 -4.87 4.07
C LEU A 19 -16.12 -5.93 3.30
N ARG A 20 -15.77 -5.68 2.04
CA ARG A 20 -14.95 -6.62 1.28
C ARG A 20 -13.57 -6.75 1.92
N ASP A 21 -12.94 -7.89 1.69
CA ASP A 21 -11.56 -8.09 2.14
C ASP A 21 -10.62 -7.16 1.40
N GLY A 22 -9.67 -6.60 2.14
CA GLY A 22 -8.65 -5.73 1.60
C GLY A 22 -7.28 -6.05 2.15
N VAL A 23 -6.27 -5.65 1.41
CA VAL A 23 -4.87 -5.78 1.81
C VAL A 23 -4.19 -4.43 1.64
N LEU A 24 -3.60 -3.95 2.72
CA LEU A 24 -2.66 -2.84 2.68
C LEU A 24 -1.27 -3.43 2.47
N TYR A 25 -0.53 -2.94 1.50
CA TYR A 25 0.79 -3.47 1.21
C TYR A 25 1.84 -2.38 1.19
N GLY A 26 3.03 -2.74 1.66
CA GLY A 26 4.23 -1.92 1.53
C GLY A 26 5.29 -2.74 0.82
N VAL A 27 5.73 -2.28 -0.33
CA VAL A 27 6.66 -3.02 -1.18
C VAL A 27 7.81 -2.14 -1.58
N VAL A 28 8.96 -2.76 -1.83
CA VAL A 28 10.10 -2.09 -2.43
C VAL A 28 10.07 -2.35 -3.93
N LEU A 29 10.22 -1.30 -4.71
CA LEU A 29 10.33 -1.38 -6.15
C LEU A 29 11.81 -1.39 -6.54
N VAL A 30 12.21 -2.46 -7.22
CA VAL A 30 13.57 -2.61 -7.74
C VAL A 30 13.55 -2.29 -9.22
N ASN A 31 14.33 -1.29 -9.62
CA ASN A 31 14.43 -0.88 -11.01
C ASN A 31 15.05 -2.01 -11.84
N LYS A 32 14.36 -2.46 -12.88
CA LYS A 32 14.80 -3.58 -13.72
C LYS A 32 16.04 -3.25 -14.55
N THR A 33 16.30 -1.97 -14.79
CA THR A 33 17.47 -1.53 -15.56
C THR A 33 18.70 -1.40 -14.68
N THR A 34 18.58 -0.76 -13.54
CA THR A 34 19.70 -0.49 -12.63
C THR A 34 19.90 -1.54 -11.56
N PHE A 35 18.87 -2.38 -11.31
CA PHE A 35 18.83 -3.38 -10.23
C PHE A 35 18.88 -2.75 -8.83
N GLU A 36 18.64 -1.44 -8.73
CA GLU A 36 18.63 -0.74 -7.45
C GLU A 36 17.25 -0.72 -6.83
N ARG A 37 17.22 -0.76 -5.50
CA ARG A 37 16.01 -0.55 -4.71
C ARG A 37 15.71 0.94 -4.77
N GLU A 38 14.74 1.30 -5.58
CA GLU A 38 14.51 2.70 -5.91
C GLU A 38 13.61 3.43 -4.91
N CYS A 39 12.52 2.80 -4.52
CA CYS A 39 11.53 3.44 -3.65
C CYS A 39 10.62 2.42 -3.00
N ILE A 40 9.78 2.92 -2.08
CA ILE A 40 8.73 2.14 -1.41
C ILE A 40 7.40 2.57 -2.02
N LYS A 41 6.52 1.60 -2.30
CA LYS A 41 5.14 1.89 -2.66
C LYS A 41 4.22 1.36 -1.58
N VAL A 42 3.28 2.19 -1.13
CA VAL A 42 2.23 1.81 -0.18
C VAL A 42 0.89 1.96 -0.85
N GLY A 43 0.17 0.87 -0.97
CA GLY A 43 -1.12 0.86 -1.65
C GLY A 43 -2.05 -0.18 -1.08
N ILE A 44 -3.23 -0.29 -1.68
CA ILE A 44 -4.22 -1.29 -1.28
C ILE A 44 -4.67 -2.11 -2.48
N ALA A 45 -5.13 -3.32 -2.17
CA ALA A 45 -5.75 -4.21 -3.15
C ALA A 45 -6.96 -4.87 -2.49
N SER A 46 -7.97 -5.19 -3.29
CA SER A 46 -9.09 -6.00 -2.81
C SER A 46 -8.68 -7.47 -2.80
N GLY A 47 -9.10 -8.21 -1.77
CA GLY A 47 -8.84 -9.63 -1.67
C GLY A 47 -8.36 -10.04 -0.29
N LYS A 48 -8.09 -11.34 -0.13
CA LYS A 48 -7.83 -11.93 1.19
C LYS A 48 -6.36 -12.04 1.55
N ASP A 49 -5.44 -11.98 0.59
CA ASP A 49 -4.05 -12.22 0.89
C ASP A 49 -3.09 -11.48 -0.05
N TRP A 50 -1.81 -11.61 0.23
CA TRP A 50 -0.72 -10.96 -0.48
C TRP A 50 -0.61 -11.35 -1.97
N ARG A 51 -1.26 -12.43 -2.39
CA ARG A 51 -1.22 -12.85 -3.81
C ARG A 51 -1.86 -11.81 -4.71
N HIS A 52 -2.81 -11.05 -4.17
CA HIS A 52 -3.42 -9.94 -4.90
C HIS A 52 -2.40 -8.83 -5.17
N VAL A 53 -1.44 -8.65 -4.26
CA VAL A 53 -0.34 -7.71 -4.45
C VAL A 53 0.54 -8.15 -5.62
N ILE A 54 0.80 -9.45 -5.74
CA ILE A 54 1.59 -10.00 -6.86
C ILE A 54 0.90 -9.73 -8.20
N LYS A 55 -0.41 -9.87 -8.26
CA LYS A 55 -1.16 -9.55 -9.48
C LYS A 55 -0.99 -8.07 -9.85
N ARG A 56 -0.97 -7.20 -8.85
CA ARG A 56 -0.73 -5.76 -9.05
C ARG A 56 0.65 -5.49 -9.64
N ALA A 57 1.64 -6.32 -9.29
CA ALA A 57 3.02 -6.14 -9.77
C ALA A 57 3.14 -6.07 -11.28
N ARG A 58 2.23 -6.72 -12.00
CA ARG A 58 2.21 -6.68 -13.46
C ARG A 58 1.94 -5.28 -14.01
N GLY A 59 1.36 -4.40 -13.19
CA GLY A 59 1.11 -3.01 -13.56
C GLY A 59 2.27 -2.06 -13.24
N PHE A 60 3.35 -2.55 -12.62
CA PHE A 60 4.48 -1.71 -12.22
C PHE A 60 5.61 -1.84 -13.25
N LYS A 61 5.35 -1.35 -14.45
CA LYS A 61 6.30 -1.44 -15.56
C LYS A 61 7.66 -0.86 -15.18
N GLY A 62 8.70 -1.62 -15.47
CA GLY A 62 10.07 -1.19 -15.19
C GLY A 62 10.58 -1.61 -13.82
N TYR A 63 9.74 -2.24 -12.98
CA TYR A 63 10.10 -2.61 -11.62
C TYR A 63 9.79 -4.06 -11.28
N ASP A 64 10.69 -4.66 -10.49
CA ASP A 64 10.39 -5.87 -9.75
C ASP A 64 9.88 -5.49 -8.37
N LEU A 65 8.96 -6.29 -7.87
CA LEU A 65 8.27 -6.04 -6.62
C LEU A 65 8.86 -6.91 -5.52
N ARG A 66 9.22 -6.28 -4.39
CA ARG A 66 9.65 -7.01 -3.19
C ARG A 66 8.71 -6.68 -2.05
N ILE A 67 7.86 -7.64 -1.67
CA ILE A 67 6.90 -7.46 -0.59
C ILE A 67 7.64 -7.35 0.74
N GLN A 68 7.38 -6.27 1.47
CA GLN A 68 8.00 -6.05 2.77
C GLN A 68 6.99 -6.21 3.90
N ARG A 69 5.80 -5.64 3.75
CA ARG A 69 4.77 -5.64 4.78
C ARG A 69 3.40 -5.77 4.16
N THR A 70 2.51 -6.45 4.88
CA THR A 70 1.09 -6.50 4.53
C THR A 70 0.26 -6.38 5.78
N TYR A 71 -0.93 -5.82 5.64
CA TYR A 71 -1.93 -5.76 6.69
C TYR A 71 -3.28 -6.10 6.08
N HIS A 72 -4.00 -7.02 6.70
CA HIS A 72 -5.29 -7.51 6.22
C HIS A 72 -6.42 -6.92 7.04
N GLY A 73 -7.44 -6.43 6.37
CA GLY A 73 -8.62 -5.88 7.01
C GLY A 73 -9.74 -5.73 6.00
N SER A 74 -10.79 -5.01 6.36
CA SER A 74 -11.82 -4.67 5.39
C SER A 74 -11.24 -3.66 4.39
N LEU A 75 -11.80 -3.66 3.19
CA LEU A 75 -11.34 -2.77 2.13
C LEU A 75 -11.37 -1.30 2.56
N TYR A 76 -12.45 -0.89 3.26
CA TYR A 76 -12.55 0.47 3.74
C TYR A 76 -11.53 0.77 4.85
N GLU A 77 -11.31 -0.18 5.74
CA GLU A 77 -10.29 -0.01 6.80
C GLU A 77 -8.91 0.21 6.20
N VAL A 78 -8.50 -0.65 5.27
CA VAL A 78 -7.17 -0.51 4.66
C VAL A 78 -7.06 0.77 3.83
N PHE A 79 -8.18 1.19 3.21
CA PHE A 79 -8.23 2.47 2.51
C PHE A 79 -7.96 3.64 3.47
N CYS A 80 -8.63 3.64 4.62
CA CYS A 80 -8.46 4.71 5.61
C CYS A 80 -7.02 4.75 6.15
N ILE A 81 -6.44 3.57 6.40
CA ILE A 81 -5.06 3.47 6.89
C ILE A 81 -4.10 3.99 5.82
N GLU A 82 -4.30 3.60 4.56
CA GLU A 82 -3.48 4.08 3.45
C GLU A 82 -3.49 5.60 3.37
N GLN A 83 -4.67 6.20 3.44
CA GLN A 83 -4.80 7.66 3.40
C GLN A 83 -4.08 8.33 4.56
N MET A 84 -4.18 7.76 5.75
CA MET A 84 -3.48 8.27 6.92
C MET A 84 -1.96 8.20 6.74
N LEU A 85 -1.46 7.07 6.24
CA LEU A 85 -0.03 6.89 6.02
C LEU A 85 0.50 7.85 4.95
N HIS A 86 -0.25 8.03 3.87
CA HIS A 86 0.13 8.95 2.81
C HIS A 86 0.25 10.39 3.33
N ARG A 87 -0.67 10.81 4.19
CA ARG A 87 -0.60 12.15 4.80
C ARG A 87 0.56 12.26 5.79
N LYS A 88 0.72 11.26 6.65
CA LYS A 88 1.76 11.27 7.69
C LYS A 88 3.16 11.33 7.08
N PHE A 89 3.37 10.64 5.97
CA PHE A 89 4.67 10.56 5.31
C PHE A 89 4.76 11.39 4.04
N GLN A 90 3.94 12.40 3.92
CA GLN A 90 3.87 13.25 2.73
C GLN A 90 5.24 13.87 2.38
N SER A 91 6.04 14.23 3.38
CA SER A 91 7.37 14.79 3.15
C SER A 91 8.37 13.79 2.59
N ASP A 92 8.07 12.50 2.67
CA ASP A 92 8.93 11.42 2.16
C ASP A 92 8.53 10.98 0.75
N ARG A 93 7.62 11.67 0.10
CA ARG A 93 7.17 11.30 -1.24
C ARG A 93 8.32 11.27 -2.22
N PHE A 94 8.25 10.29 -3.12
CA PHE A 94 9.26 10.04 -4.13
C PHE A 94 8.59 9.84 -5.48
N GLN A 95 9.15 10.46 -6.52
CA GLN A 95 8.65 10.24 -7.87
C GLN A 95 9.52 9.19 -8.56
N PRO A 96 8.97 8.01 -8.86
CA PRO A 96 9.75 6.96 -9.51
C PRO A 96 10.15 7.34 -10.93
N GLU A 97 11.27 6.78 -11.38
CA GLU A 97 11.81 7.04 -12.71
C GLU A 97 10.83 6.63 -13.81
N HIS A 98 10.17 5.48 -13.63
CA HIS A 98 9.16 4.99 -14.57
C HIS A 98 7.77 5.26 -14.05
N LYS A 99 6.90 5.78 -14.92
CA LYS A 99 5.51 6.04 -14.55
C LYS A 99 4.67 4.77 -14.74
N PHE A 100 3.80 4.51 -13.78
CA PHE A 100 2.85 3.40 -13.81
C PHE A 100 1.60 3.81 -13.03
N GLY A 101 0.54 3.02 -13.10
CA GLY A 101 -0.66 3.28 -12.30
C GLY A 101 -0.33 3.24 -10.81
N GLY A 102 -0.60 4.34 -10.09
CA GLY A 102 -0.28 4.45 -8.66
C GLY A 102 1.12 4.94 -8.37
N HIS A 103 1.84 5.44 -9.38
CA HIS A 103 3.21 5.96 -9.17
C HIS A 103 3.28 7.14 -8.20
N THR A 104 2.16 7.82 -7.96
CA THR A 104 2.11 8.93 -7.00
C THR A 104 2.07 8.46 -5.54
N GLU A 105 1.97 7.15 -5.32
CA GLU A 105 1.90 6.55 -3.98
C GLU A 105 3.26 5.98 -3.55
N CYS A 106 4.35 6.58 -4.00
CA CYS A 106 5.70 6.12 -3.72
C CYS A 106 6.41 7.05 -2.75
N PHE A 107 7.34 6.46 -2.00
CA PHE A 107 8.06 7.13 -0.92
C PHE A 107 9.56 6.79 -1.00
N ASN A 108 10.39 7.65 -0.42
CA ASN A 108 11.83 7.43 -0.37
C ASN A 108 12.14 6.07 0.24
N ILE A 109 13.17 5.41 -0.31
CA ILE A 109 13.59 4.09 0.16
C ILE A 109 13.96 4.08 1.65
N ASN A 110 14.36 5.23 2.18
CA ASN A 110 14.74 5.37 3.59
C ASN A 110 13.60 5.82 4.50
N SER A 111 12.38 5.95 3.95
CA SER A 111 11.22 6.35 4.75
C SER A 111 10.90 5.32 5.82
N LYS A 112 10.42 5.79 6.96
CA LYS A 112 9.97 4.93 8.07
C LYS A 112 8.53 4.43 7.90
N ILE A 113 7.93 4.67 6.75
CA ILE A 113 6.53 4.32 6.49
C ILE A 113 6.26 2.82 6.70
N LEU A 114 7.21 1.95 6.37
CA LEU A 114 7.04 0.51 6.56
C LEU A 114 6.98 0.11 8.04
N ASP A 115 7.59 0.87 8.91
CA ASP A 115 7.56 0.59 10.35
C ASP A 115 6.17 0.79 10.95
N GLU A 116 5.34 1.62 10.32
CA GLU A 116 3.96 1.84 10.77
C GLU A 116 3.09 0.59 10.64
N PHE A 117 3.40 -0.30 9.70
CA PHE A 117 2.66 -1.55 9.55
C PHE A 117 2.74 -2.39 10.82
N LYS A 118 3.90 -2.43 11.47
CA LYS A 118 4.08 -3.15 12.72
C LYS A 118 3.23 -2.53 13.83
N ILE A 119 3.22 -1.22 13.91
CA ILE A 119 2.44 -0.49 14.92
C ILE A 119 0.95 -0.74 14.74
N ILE A 120 0.46 -0.65 13.51
CA ILE A 120 -0.95 -0.87 13.18
C ILE A 120 -1.35 -2.31 13.53
N LYS A 121 -0.54 -3.28 13.14
CA LYS A 121 -0.81 -4.70 13.40
C LYS A 121 -0.87 -4.97 14.91
N GLN A 122 0.04 -4.39 15.68
CA GLN A 122 0.04 -4.56 17.14
C GLN A 122 -1.20 -3.96 17.78
N ALA A 123 -1.62 -2.78 17.30
CA ALA A 123 -2.78 -2.09 17.85
C ALA A 123 -4.09 -2.84 17.60
N THR A 124 -4.16 -3.64 16.53
CA THR A 124 -5.40 -4.32 16.11
C THR A 124 -5.40 -5.81 16.40
N ASP A 125 -4.27 -6.40 16.77
CA ASP A 125 -4.16 -7.84 17.06
C ASP A 125 -4.73 -8.12 18.46
N PRO A 126 -5.83 -8.89 18.57
CA PRO A 126 -6.39 -9.22 19.89
C PRO A 126 -5.40 -9.93 20.82
N ARG A 127 -4.49 -10.73 20.25
CA ARG A 127 -3.51 -11.45 21.05
C ARG A 127 -2.51 -10.52 21.69
N HIS A 128 -2.18 -9.43 21.01
CA HIS A 128 -1.27 -8.42 21.55
C HIS A 128 -1.85 -7.78 22.81
N ASN A 129 -3.15 -7.53 22.82
CA ASN A 129 -3.85 -6.86 23.91
C ASN A 129 -4.05 -7.77 25.14
N GLN A 130 -3.69 -9.03 25.04
CA GLN A 130 -3.79 -10.00 26.14
C GLN A 130 -2.51 -10.07 26.97
N TRP A 131 -1.49 -9.38 26.57
CA TRP A 131 -0.19 -9.35 27.29
C TRP A 131 -0.18 -8.27 28.40
#